data_5b81fe911900ff5c71cff054ac892e87
#
_entry.id   5b81fe911900ff5c71cff054ac892e87
#
_cell.length_a   1.000
_cell.length_b   1.000
_cell.length_c   1.000
_cell.angle_alpha   90.00
_cell.angle_beta   90.00
_cell.angle_gamma   90.00
#
_symmetry.space_group_name_H-M   'P 1'
#
loop_
_entity.id
_entity.type
_entity.pdbx_description
1 polymer ?
#
loop_
_entity_poly.entity_id
_entity_poly.type
_entity_poly.pdbx_seq_one_letter_code
_entity_poly.pdbx_strand_id
1 'polypeptide(L)'
;ACLVGSEMCIRDSDAIDHAADKAALTRAIGALKPIDMGPDVFDIAVFGDPKNPDTNVVHLEQSGIGLPDEAYYREDHYAPIREAYVDMVAKQLRLAGYGDEETTRAQADRFLDVETRIAANHWDNVATRDSQKTYNPTDFATLSDELAHFDIAAWADAWQGAYDATPAAKTQPVDLTAALQHTIVHEPSFLKGFDAFWNNADLDDLKLWARVHVIIGPASLLSHDYDAANFDFYGKVLSGTTQQRDRWRRGVSLVNGVCGEDVGREYVKRHFPESSKQRMGQLVGNLIDAYRVSITNSDWLGEETKAKALEKLSKFTPMIGY
;
A
#
# COMPACT_ATOMS: atom_id res chain seq x y z
N ALA A 1 -14.56 -24.23 4.54
CA ALA A 1 -13.58 -23.26 3.99
C ALA A 1 -14.11 -21.82 3.97
N CYS A 2 -15.44 -21.59 3.98
CA CYS A 2 -16.02 -20.25 3.97
C CYS A 2 -16.13 -19.58 5.36
N LEU A 3 -16.01 -20.34 6.44
CA LEU A 3 -16.14 -19.81 7.81
C LEU A 3 -14.87 -19.11 8.30
N VAL A 4 -13.69 -19.51 7.82
CA VAL A 4 -12.41 -19.00 8.33
C VAL A 4 -12.17 -17.53 7.95
N GLY A 5 -12.58 -17.10 6.76
CA GLY A 5 -12.39 -15.71 6.32
C GLY A 5 -13.29 -14.70 7.03
N SER A 6 -14.59 -15.05 7.23
CA SER A 6 -15.52 -14.18 7.94
C SER A 6 -15.21 -14.10 9.44
N GLU A 7 -14.76 -15.19 10.06
CA GLU A 7 -14.36 -15.19 11.47
C GLU A 7 -13.08 -14.38 11.70
N MET A 8 -12.12 -14.34 10.77
CA MET A 8 -10.94 -13.49 10.86
C MET A 8 -11.33 -12.01 10.82
N CYS A 9 -12.10 -11.57 9.83
CA CYS A 9 -12.54 -10.17 9.74
C CYS A 9 -13.36 -9.74 10.96
N ILE A 10 -14.23 -10.60 11.49
CA ILE A 10 -15.01 -10.33 12.70
C ILE A 10 -14.07 -10.15 13.90
N ARG A 11 -13.10 -11.04 14.09
CA ARG A 11 -12.15 -10.96 15.21
C ARG A 11 -11.24 -9.71 15.09
N ASP A 12 -10.82 -9.37 13.88
CA ASP A 12 -9.91 -8.24 13.66
C ASP A 12 -10.66 -6.90 13.79
N SER A 13 -11.95 -6.84 13.42
CA SER A 13 -12.80 -5.67 13.68
C SER A 13 -13.21 -5.53 15.15
N ASP A 14 -13.25 -6.62 15.94
CA ASP A 14 -13.60 -6.56 17.36
C ASP A 14 -12.70 -5.60 18.16
N ALA A 15 -11.39 -5.59 17.90
CA ALA A 15 -10.47 -4.70 18.59
C ALA A 15 -10.73 -3.22 18.24
N ILE A 16 -11.13 -2.95 17.00
CA ILE A 16 -11.52 -1.62 16.52
C ILE A 16 -12.85 -1.21 17.17
N ASP A 17 -13.84 -2.08 17.13
CA ASP A 17 -15.19 -1.81 17.62
C ASP A 17 -15.22 -1.55 19.13
N HIS A 18 -14.39 -2.24 19.90
CA HIS A 18 -14.28 -2.10 21.35
C HIS A 18 -13.22 -1.08 21.81
N ALA A 19 -12.54 -0.38 20.91
CA ALA A 19 -11.60 0.67 21.31
C ALA A 19 -12.33 1.75 22.13
N ALA A 20 -11.90 1.98 23.37
CA ALA A 20 -12.54 2.90 24.29
C ALA A 20 -12.22 4.37 23.98
N ASP A 21 -11.09 4.62 23.33
CA ASP A 21 -10.56 5.92 22.97
C ASP A 21 -9.67 5.83 21.72
N LYS A 22 -9.17 6.97 21.25
CA LYS A 22 -8.30 7.05 20.07
C LYS A 22 -6.97 6.32 20.28
N ALA A 23 -6.41 6.34 21.47
CA ALA A 23 -5.17 5.64 21.79
C ALA A 23 -5.33 4.12 21.71
N ALA A 24 -6.48 3.58 22.15
CA ALA A 24 -6.81 2.17 21.98
C ALA A 24 -7.02 1.82 20.51
N LEU A 25 -7.63 2.71 19.74
CA LEU A 25 -7.83 2.53 18.29
C LEU A 25 -6.50 2.56 17.53
N THR A 26 -5.60 3.50 17.83
CA THR A 26 -4.24 3.56 17.25
C THR A 26 -3.49 2.24 17.46
N ARG A 27 -3.53 1.68 18.68
CA ARG A 27 -2.91 0.38 18.98
C ARG A 27 -3.58 -0.77 18.23
N ALA A 28 -4.90 -0.77 18.12
CA ALA A 28 -5.62 -1.79 17.35
C ALA A 28 -5.22 -1.78 15.86
N ILE A 29 -5.11 -0.60 15.26
CA ILE A 29 -4.64 -0.43 13.89
C ILE A 29 -3.19 -0.92 13.73
N GLY A 30 -2.30 -0.54 14.66
CA GLY A 30 -0.90 -1.00 14.63
C GLY A 30 -0.77 -2.52 14.71
N ALA A 31 -1.57 -3.17 15.55
CA ALA A 31 -1.55 -4.62 15.71
C ALA A 31 -2.01 -5.39 14.45
N LEU A 32 -2.75 -4.75 13.53
CA LEU A 32 -3.19 -5.36 12.26
C LEU A 32 -2.14 -5.25 11.14
N LYS A 33 -1.12 -4.39 11.27
CA LYS A 33 -0.10 -4.20 10.21
C LYS A 33 0.65 -5.48 9.80
N PRO A 34 1.07 -6.39 10.71
CA PRO A 34 1.80 -7.59 10.28
C PRO A 34 1.02 -8.55 9.37
N ILE A 35 -0.30 -8.46 9.37
CA ILE A 35 -1.17 -9.29 8.51
C ILE A 35 -1.75 -8.52 7.34
N ASP A 36 -1.42 -7.22 7.22
CA ASP A 36 -1.87 -6.33 6.15
C ASP A 36 -3.40 -6.32 5.97
N MET A 37 -4.13 -6.32 7.09
CA MET A 37 -5.60 -6.42 7.13
C MET A 37 -6.26 -5.19 7.75
N GLY A 38 -5.47 -4.21 8.17
CA GLY A 38 -5.95 -2.97 8.78
C GLY A 38 -6.02 -1.81 7.79
N PRO A 39 -6.53 -0.66 8.23
CA PRO A 39 -6.43 0.56 7.44
C PRO A 39 -4.97 0.97 7.31
N ASP A 40 -4.56 1.31 6.11
CA ASP A 40 -3.27 1.92 5.85
C ASP A 40 -3.36 3.43 6.13
N VAL A 41 -2.99 3.81 7.34
CA VAL A 41 -2.87 5.23 7.72
C VAL A 41 -1.80 5.91 6.88
N PHE A 42 -0.69 5.21 6.68
CA PHE A 42 0.42 5.57 5.81
C PHE A 42 0.77 4.34 4.96
N ASP A 43 1.13 4.56 3.70
CA ASP A 43 1.81 3.53 2.93
C ASP A 43 3.28 3.51 3.36
N ILE A 44 3.76 2.32 3.72
CA ILE A 44 5.11 2.12 4.26
C ILE A 44 5.81 1.04 3.46
N ALA A 45 6.95 1.41 2.90
CA ALA A 45 7.79 0.50 2.16
C ALA A 45 9.28 0.71 2.51
N VAL A 46 10.11 -0.29 2.22
CA VAL A 46 11.57 -0.19 2.37
C VAL A 46 12.19 -0.17 1.00
N PHE A 47 12.85 0.93 0.66
CA PHE A 47 13.57 1.11 -0.60
C PHE A 47 14.95 1.74 -0.36
N GLY A 48 15.78 1.77 -1.40
CA GLY A 48 17.07 2.47 -1.36
C GLY A 48 16.88 3.98 -1.18
N ASP A 49 17.71 4.60 -0.36
CA ASP A 49 17.76 6.05 -0.25
C ASP A 49 18.19 6.65 -1.61
N PRO A 50 17.38 7.53 -2.26
CA PRO A 50 17.73 8.14 -3.54
C PRO A 50 19.06 8.89 -3.57
N LYS A 51 19.54 9.38 -2.42
CA LYS A 51 20.84 10.07 -2.30
C LYS A 51 21.97 9.17 -1.82
N ASN A 52 21.66 8.01 -1.25
CA ASN A 52 22.62 7.00 -0.81
C ASN A 52 22.13 5.59 -1.16
N PRO A 53 22.17 5.18 -2.44
CA PRO A 53 21.52 3.94 -2.92
C PRO A 53 22.09 2.65 -2.32
N ASP A 54 23.21 2.72 -1.58
CA ASP A 54 23.78 1.58 -0.84
C ASP A 54 23.08 1.35 0.51
N THR A 55 22.13 2.22 0.89
CA THR A 55 21.40 2.15 2.15
C THR A 55 19.89 2.00 1.87
N ASN A 56 19.26 1.03 2.49
CA ASN A 56 17.80 0.93 2.50
C ASN A 56 17.24 1.74 3.68
N VAL A 57 16.15 2.47 3.43
CA VAL A 57 15.45 3.28 4.41
C VAL A 57 13.95 3.06 4.33
N VAL A 58 13.22 3.44 5.36
CA VAL A 58 11.76 3.44 5.34
C VAL A 58 11.27 4.62 4.51
N HIS A 59 10.36 4.38 3.59
CA HIS A 59 9.58 5.38 2.89
C HIS A 59 8.18 5.42 3.47
N LEU A 60 7.68 6.61 3.75
CA LEU A 60 6.37 6.85 4.32
C LEU A 60 5.62 7.80 3.39
N GLU A 61 4.52 7.32 2.85
CA GLU A 61 3.70 8.00 1.86
C GLU A 61 2.26 8.20 2.36
N GLN A 62 1.56 9.17 1.79
CA GLN A 62 0.15 9.42 2.09
C GLN A 62 -0.73 8.21 1.73
N SER A 63 -1.70 7.89 2.61
CA SER A 63 -2.65 6.78 2.43
C SER A 63 -3.96 7.05 3.15
N GLY A 64 -4.76 6.04 3.44
CA GLY A 64 -5.98 6.14 4.25
C GLY A 64 -7.26 6.35 3.44
N ILE A 65 -7.19 6.23 2.12
CA ILE A 65 -8.33 6.37 1.21
C ILE A 65 -8.50 5.12 0.34
N GLY A 66 -9.73 4.78 -0.02
CA GLY A 66 -10.04 3.60 -0.82
C GLY A 66 -10.27 3.88 -2.31
N LEU A 67 -10.45 5.14 -2.72
CA LEU A 67 -10.44 5.58 -4.12
C LEU A 67 -9.00 5.92 -4.57
N PRO A 68 -8.72 5.93 -5.88
CA PRO A 68 -7.33 5.98 -6.39
C PRO A 68 -6.51 7.20 -5.99
N ASP A 69 -7.12 8.37 -5.84
CA ASP A 69 -6.46 9.61 -5.42
C ASP A 69 -7.46 10.65 -4.90
N GLU A 70 -6.95 11.80 -4.42
CA GLU A 70 -7.75 12.88 -3.82
C GLU A 70 -8.77 13.49 -4.78
N ALA A 71 -8.49 13.52 -6.09
CA ALA A 71 -9.37 14.13 -7.07
C ALA A 71 -10.71 13.39 -7.16
N TYR A 72 -10.73 12.08 -6.90
CA TYR A 72 -11.96 11.28 -6.87
C TYR A 72 -12.93 11.74 -5.79
N TYR A 73 -12.43 12.33 -4.70
CA TYR A 73 -13.26 12.84 -3.61
C TYR A 73 -13.76 14.28 -3.88
N ARG A 74 -13.01 15.06 -4.67
CA ARG A 74 -13.22 16.50 -4.84
C ARG A 74 -13.93 16.86 -6.13
N GLU A 75 -13.60 16.19 -7.25
CA GLU A 75 -14.04 16.63 -8.57
C GLU A 75 -15.44 16.11 -8.93
N ASP A 76 -16.29 16.99 -9.47
CA ASP A 76 -17.71 16.68 -9.76
C ASP A 76 -17.90 15.55 -10.77
N HIS A 77 -17.00 15.42 -11.74
CA HIS A 77 -17.11 14.37 -12.75
C HIS A 77 -16.91 12.95 -12.19
N TYR A 78 -16.33 12.80 -10.99
CA TYR A 78 -16.23 11.53 -10.28
C TYR A 78 -17.43 11.21 -9.37
N ALA A 79 -18.46 12.07 -9.33
CA ALA A 79 -19.65 11.82 -8.51
C ALA A 79 -20.31 10.44 -8.76
N PRO A 80 -20.42 9.94 -10.01
CA PRO A 80 -20.96 8.59 -10.25
C PRO A 80 -20.08 7.46 -9.67
N ILE A 81 -18.76 7.67 -9.60
CA ILE A 81 -17.83 6.72 -9.00
C ILE A 81 -17.97 6.71 -7.49
N ARG A 82 -18.10 7.90 -6.85
CA ARG A 82 -18.36 7.99 -5.41
C ARG A 82 -19.67 7.31 -5.01
N GLU A 83 -20.73 7.49 -5.81
CA GLU A 83 -22.01 6.82 -5.56
C GLU A 83 -21.87 5.28 -5.62
N ALA A 84 -21.22 4.76 -6.65
CA ALA A 84 -20.96 3.32 -6.78
C ALA A 84 -20.03 2.79 -5.67
N TYR A 85 -19.11 3.62 -5.16
CA TYR A 85 -18.26 3.28 -4.02
C TYR A 85 -19.07 3.15 -2.73
N VAL A 86 -19.94 4.09 -2.47
CA VAL A 86 -20.88 4.03 -1.32
C VAL A 86 -21.77 2.81 -1.40
N ASP A 87 -22.32 2.48 -2.57
CA ASP A 87 -23.12 1.28 -2.78
C ASP A 87 -22.34 -0.01 -2.45
N MET A 88 -21.09 -0.09 -2.88
CA MET A 88 -20.20 -1.21 -2.59
C MET A 88 -19.92 -1.31 -1.10
N VAL A 89 -19.55 -0.21 -0.42
CA VAL A 89 -19.27 -0.18 1.02
C VAL A 89 -20.52 -0.57 1.82
N ALA A 90 -21.70 -0.02 1.50
CA ALA A 90 -22.98 -0.38 2.15
C ALA A 90 -23.26 -1.88 2.01
N LYS A 91 -23.04 -2.47 0.83
CA LYS A 91 -23.19 -3.90 0.59
C LYS A 91 -22.23 -4.73 1.42
N GLN A 92 -20.95 -4.32 1.52
CA GLN A 92 -19.94 -5.01 2.32
C GLN A 92 -20.27 -4.97 3.81
N LEU A 93 -20.68 -3.82 4.35
CA LEU A 93 -21.12 -3.66 5.73
C LEU A 93 -22.33 -4.55 6.05
N ARG A 94 -23.31 -4.63 5.14
CA ARG A 94 -24.47 -5.49 5.30
C ARG A 94 -24.09 -6.98 5.31
N LEU A 95 -23.20 -7.40 4.43
CA LEU A 95 -22.67 -8.78 4.42
C LEU A 95 -21.94 -9.11 5.72
N ALA A 96 -21.28 -8.13 6.32
CA ALA A 96 -20.61 -8.27 7.61
C ALA A 96 -21.54 -8.18 8.84
N GLY A 97 -22.84 -7.92 8.63
CA GLY A 97 -23.84 -7.92 9.71
C GLY A 97 -23.96 -6.61 10.48
N TYR A 98 -23.47 -5.48 9.94
CA TYR A 98 -23.51 -4.16 10.62
C TYR A 98 -24.84 -3.41 10.49
N GLY A 99 -25.87 -4.03 9.98
CA GLY A 99 -27.22 -3.47 9.94
C GLY A 99 -28.01 -3.85 8.70
N ASP A 100 -29.21 -3.29 8.60
CA ASP A 100 -30.05 -3.38 7.42
C ASP A 100 -29.58 -2.43 6.29
N GLU A 101 -30.35 -2.36 5.21
CA GLU A 101 -29.98 -1.57 4.04
C GLU A 101 -29.89 -0.07 4.33
N GLU A 102 -30.86 0.47 5.10
CA GLU A 102 -30.88 1.90 5.45
C GLU A 102 -29.72 2.25 6.37
N THR A 103 -29.47 1.44 7.40
CA THR A 103 -28.38 1.64 8.35
C THR A 103 -27.00 1.58 7.67
N THR A 104 -26.78 0.55 6.83
CA THR A 104 -25.47 0.37 6.17
C THR A 104 -25.24 1.41 5.08
N ARG A 105 -26.29 1.92 4.43
CA ARG A 105 -26.17 3.05 3.51
C ARG A 105 -25.74 4.32 4.25
N ALA A 106 -26.37 4.67 5.35
CA ALA A 106 -26.01 5.82 6.17
C ALA A 106 -24.56 5.71 6.70
N GLN A 107 -24.11 4.50 7.09
CA GLN A 107 -22.72 4.27 7.48
C GLN A 107 -21.76 4.47 6.30
N ALA A 108 -22.11 4.00 5.10
CA ALA A 108 -21.26 4.16 3.91
C ALA A 108 -21.15 5.63 3.47
N ASP A 109 -22.21 6.41 3.53
CA ASP A 109 -22.19 7.85 3.28
C ASP A 109 -21.28 8.57 4.29
N ARG A 110 -21.39 8.23 5.58
CA ARG A 110 -20.52 8.78 6.64
C ARG A 110 -19.07 8.36 6.46
N PHE A 111 -18.80 7.12 6.03
CA PHE A 111 -17.46 6.66 5.71
C PHE A 111 -16.82 7.46 4.56
N LEU A 112 -17.57 7.72 3.48
CA LEU A 112 -17.10 8.56 2.37
C LEU A 112 -16.75 9.98 2.85
N ASP A 113 -17.53 10.56 3.79
CA ASP A 113 -17.21 11.87 4.38
C ASP A 113 -15.88 11.82 5.16
N VAL A 114 -15.65 10.75 5.93
CA VAL A 114 -14.37 10.56 6.64
C VAL A 114 -13.19 10.49 5.68
N GLU A 115 -13.27 9.66 4.63
CA GLU A 115 -12.22 9.57 3.61
C GLU A 115 -12.04 10.90 2.85
N THR A 116 -13.11 11.64 2.58
CA THR A 116 -13.03 12.97 1.96
C THR A 116 -12.21 13.94 2.81
N ARG A 117 -12.36 13.89 4.13
CA ARG A 117 -11.58 14.71 5.08
C ARG A 117 -10.11 14.28 5.13
N ILE A 118 -9.80 12.98 4.97
CA ILE A 118 -8.43 12.48 4.84
C ILE A 118 -7.85 12.92 3.49
N ALA A 119 -8.57 12.70 2.39
CA ALA A 119 -8.17 13.05 1.04
C ALA A 119 -7.88 14.55 0.86
N ALA A 120 -8.57 15.40 1.60
CA ALA A 120 -8.32 16.86 1.59
C ALA A 120 -6.90 17.25 2.05
N ASN A 121 -6.17 16.35 2.70
CA ASN A 121 -4.78 16.56 3.11
C ASN A 121 -3.76 15.92 2.15
N HIS A 122 -4.22 15.15 1.15
CA HIS A 122 -3.35 14.52 0.17
C HIS A 122 -2.78 15.55 -0.83
N TRP A 123 -1.59 15.28 -1.28
CA TRP A 123 -1.04 15.93 -2.47
C TRP A 123 -1.66 15.33 -3.73
N ASP A 124 -1.76 16.15 -4.77
CA ASP A 124 -2.21 15.67 -6.08
C ASP A 124 -1.15 14.80 -6.77
N ASN A 125 -1.58 14.02 -7.77
CA ASN A 125 -0.73 13.10 -8.53
C ASN A 125 0.42 13.75 -9.29
N VAL A 126 0.45 15.06 -9.47
CA VAL A 126 1.54 15.78 -10.11
C VAL A 126 2.60 16.15 -9.06
N ALA A 127 2.15 16.64 -7.91
CA ALA A 127 3.03 17.01 -6.80
C ALA A 127 3.81 15.81 -6.25
N THR A 128 3.17 14.63 -6.14
CA THR A 128 3.79 13.39 -5.65
C THR A 128 4.89 12.84 -6.56
N ARG A 129 5.00 13.29 -7.82
CA ARG A 129 6.05 12.91 -8.77
C ARG A 129 7.29 13.79 -8.70
N ASP A 130 7.27 14.85 -7.90
CA ASP A 130 8.42 15.74 -7.73
C ASP A 130 9.41 15.12 -6.72
N SER A 131 10.44 14.44 -7.24
CA SER A 131 11.44 13.74 -6.44
C SER A 131 12.27 14.66 -5.51
N GLN A 132 12.22 15.97 -5.69
CA GLN A 132 12.87 16.90 -4.77
C GLN A 132 11.96 17.24 -3.60
N LYS A 133 10.66 17.38 -3.83
CA LYS A 133 9.67 17.65 -2.79
C LYS A 133 9.37 16.44 -1.94
N THR A 134 9.41 15.23 -2.52
CA THR A 134 9.14 13.97 -1.82
C THR A 134 10.36 13.40 -1.08
N TYR A 135 11.51 14.06 -1.10
CA TYR A 135 12.69 13.64 -0.36
C TYR A 135 12.83 14.43 0.95
N ASN A 136 12.21 13.96 2.01
CA ASN A 136 12.26 14.61 3.34
C ASN A 136 12.73 13.59 4.39
N PRO A 137 14.07 13.40 4.54
CA PRO A 137 14.61 12.48 5.53
C PRO A 137 14.31 12.99 6.94
N THR A 138 13.89 12.09 7.80
CA THR A 138 13.50 12.39 9.18
C THR A 138 13.86 11.23 10.12
N ASP A 139 13.77 11.45 11.41
CA ASP A 139 13.93 10.45 12.45
C ASP A 139 12.62 10.16 13.21
N PHE A 140 12.64 9.12 14.01
CA PHE A 140 11.45 8.69 14.75
C PHE A 140 10.99 9.70 15.80
N ALA A 141 11.90 10.47 16.40
CA ALA A 141 11.54 11.49 17.38
C ALA A 141 10.73 12.62 16.70
N THR A 142 11.21 13.08 15.55
CA THR A 142 10.51 14.09 14.74
C THR A 142 9.15 13.57 14.27
N LEU A 143 9.05 12.30 13.80
CA LEU A 143 7.78 11.69 13.44
C LEU A 143 6.81 11.63 14.62
N SER A 144 7.31 11.31 15.82
CA SER A 144 6.50 11.24 17.03
C SER A 144 5.96 12.61 17.45
N ASP A 145 6.74 13.66 17.25
CA ASP A 145 6.29 15.03 17.51
C ASP A 145 5.25 15.50 16.47
N GLU A 146 5.41 15.14 15.19
CA GLU A 146 4.50 15.52 14.11
C GLU A 146 3.17 14.73 14.14
N LEU A 147 3.16 13.52 14.70
CA LEU A 147 2.01 12.61 14.78
C LEU A 147 1.62 12.34 16.27
N ALA A 148 1.67 13.38 17.09
CA ALA A 148 1.46 13.26 18.53
C ALA A 148 0.02 12.87 18.93
N HIS A 149 -0.99 13.31 18.15
CA HIS A 149 -2.40 12.97 18.44
C HIS A 149 -2.76 11.57 17.88
N PHE A 150 -2.18 11.16 16.79
CA PHE A 150 -2.27 9.78 16.29
C PHE A 150 -1.48 8.81 17.18
N ASP A 151 -0.40 9.27 17.81
CA ASP A 151 0.52 8.49 18.64
C ASP A 151 1.21 7.37 17.84
N ILE A 152 2.06 7.78 16.89
CA ILE A 152 2.80 6.84 16.05
C ILE A 152 3.70 5.91 16.88
N ALA A 153 4.12 6.32 18.07
CA ALA A 153 4.92 5.47 18.96
C ALA A 153 4.08 4.29 19.48
N ALA A 154 2.87 4.55 19.98
CA ALA A 154 1.96 3.49 20.42
C ALA A 154 1.52 2.58 19.25
N TRP A 155 1.39 3.13 18.06
CA TRP A 155 1.12 2.37 16.83
C TRP A 155 2.29 1.45 16.46
N ALA A 156 3.53 1.95 16.47
CA ALA A 156 4.73 1.18 16.18
C ALA A 156 4.97 0.07 17.22
N ASP A 157 4.76 0.37 18.50
CA ASP A 157 4.87 -0.61 19.59
C ASP A 157 3.85 -1.74 19.45
N ALA A 158 2.61 -1.42 19.09
CA ALA A 158 1.57 -2.41 18.85
C ALA A 158 1.88 -3.28 17.61
N TRP A 159 2.39 -2.68 16.54
CA TRP A 159 2.88 -3.40 15.37
C TRP A 159 4.04 -4.33 15.74
N GLN A 160 5.07 -3.82 16.46
CA GLN A 160 6.19 -4.64 16.92
C GLN A 160 5.72 -5.84 17.74
N GLY A 161 4.85 -5.62 18.74
CA GLY A 161 4.33 -6.69 19.58
C GLY A 161 3.54 -7.74 18.81
N ALA A 162 2.74 -7.32 17.82
CA ALA A 162 2.00 -8.22 16.96
C ALA A 162 2.93 -8.99 16.01
N TYR A 163 3.96 -8.34 15.45
CA TYR A 163 4.97 -8.99 14.61
C TYR A 163 5.75 -10.04 15.39
N ASP A 164 6.21 -9.73 16.62
CA ASP A 164 6.99 -10.62 17.48
C ASP A 164 6.22 -11.90 17.84
N ALA A 165 4.89 -11.85 17.84
CA ALA A 165 4.04 -13.01 18.05
C ALA A 165 3.97 -13.94 16.81
N THR A 166 4.44 -13.51 15.64
CA THR A 166 4.41 -14.30 14.42
C THR A 166 5.55 -15.32 14.35
N PRO A 167 5.37 -16.43 13.60
CA PRO A 167 6.48 -17.35 13.32
C PRO A 167 7.63 -16.67 12.54
N ALA A 168 7.36 -15.66 11.71
CA ALA A 168 8.33 -14.93 10.91
C ALA A 168 9.38 -14.21 11.78
N ALA A 169 8.96 -13.63 12.91
CA ALA A 169 9.86 -12.93 13.84
C ALA A 169 11.02 -13.81 14.35
N LYS A 170 10.82 -15.13 14.42
CA LYS A 170 11.86 -16.07 14.86
C LYS A 170 13.01 -16.23 13.85
N THR A 171 12.74 -16.01 12.58
CA THR A 171 13.71 -16.18 11.49
C THR A 171 14.17 -14.86 10.91
N GLN A 172 13.34 -13.84 11.04
CA GLN A 172 13.57 -12.49 10.54
C GLN A 172 13.23 -11.47 11.62
N PRO A 173 14.05 -11.34 12.67
CA PRO A 173 13.80 -10.34 13.70
C PRO A 173 13.90 -8.93 13.11
N VAL A 174 12.92 -8.08 13.43
CA VAL A 174 12.85 -6.68 13.01
C VAL A 174 12.75 -5.81 14.26
N ASP A 175 13.46 -4.70 14.28
CA ASP A 175 13.29 -3.61 15.24
C ASP A 175 12.66 -2.43 14.50
N LEU A 176 11.36 -2.26 14.64
CA LEU A 176 10.61 -1.21 13.94
C LEU A 176 11.03 0.19 14.37
N THR A 177 11.31 0.39 15.65
CA THR A 177 11.76 1.69 16.14
C THR A 177 13.11 2.06 15.55
N ALA A 178 14.04 1.10 15.46
CA ALA A 178 15.33 1.31 14.81
C ALA A 178 15.17 1.56 13.30
N ALA A 179 14.26 0.85 12.63
CA ALA A 179 13.98 1.07 11.20
C ALA A 179 13.43 2.48 10.95
N LEU A 180 12.52 2.96 11.78
CA LEU A 180 11.90 4.29 11.66
C LEU A 180 12.85 5.45 12.01
N GLN A 181 14.05 5.19 12.56
CA GLN A 181 15.09 6.23 12.75
C GLN A 181 15.61 6.80 11.40
N HIS A 182 15.39 6.09 10.32
CA HIS A 182 15.82 6.49 8.98
C HIS A 182 14.62 6.42 8.03
N THR A 183 13.77 7.43 8.09
CA THR A 183 12.55 7.52 7.28
C THR A 183 12.64 8.67 6.28
N ILE A 184 12.20 8.44 5.06
CA ILE A 184 11.93 9.49 4.07
C ILE A 184 10.42 9.69 4.01
N VAL A 185 9.95 10.86 4.40
CA VAL A 185 8.56 11.26 4.28
C VAL A 185 8.33 11.88 2.90
N HIS A 186 7.37 11.36 2.15
CA HIS A 186 7.08 11.86 0.81
C HIS A 186 6.22 13.13 0.87
N GLU A 187 5.18 13.16 1.68
CA GLU A 187 4.26 14.27 1.79
C GLU A 187 4.19 14.83 3.25
N PRO A 188 5.15 15.68 3.66
CA PRO A 188 5.20 16.15 5.06
C PRO A 188 3.95 16.92 5.52
N SER A 189 3.28 17.66 4.61
CA SER A 189 2.05 18.36 4.97
C SER A 189 0.87 17.41 5.19
N PHE A 190 0.87 16.22 4.56
CA PHE A 190 -0.11 15.18 4.82
C PHE A 190 -0.02 14.69 6.27
N LEU A 191 1.17 14.43 6.79
CA LEU A 191 1.33 13.96 8.18
C LEU A 191 0.69 14.94 9.17
N LYS A 192 0.98 16.22 9.03
CA LYS A 192 0.41 17.28 9.88
C LYS A 192 -1.10 17.40 9.73
N GLY A 193 -1.58 17.33 8.48
CA GLY A 193 -3.01 17.38 8.18
C GLY A 193 -3.75 16.16 8.72
N PHE A 194 -3.16 14.97 8.62
CA PHE A 194 -3.71 13.74 9.16
C PHE A 194 -3.75 13.75 10.69
N ASP A 195 -2.68 14.20 11.36
CA ASP A 195 -2.66 14.31 12.82
C ASP A 195 -3.72 15.29 13.34
N ALA A 196 -3.87 16.43 12.66
CA ALA A 196 -4.94 17.38 12.96
C ALA A 196 -6.34 16.79 12.71
N PHE A 197 -6.53 16.06 11.61
CA PHE A 197 -7.77 15.33 11.34
C PHE A 197 -8.04 14.31 12.44
N TRP A 198 -7.06 13.48 12.82
CA TRP A 198 -7.19 12.47 13.87
C TRP A 198 -7.61 13.08 15.20
N ASN A 199 -6.99 14.20 15.57
CA ASN A 199 -7.34 14.93 16.79
C ASN A 199 -8.79 15.41 16.82
N ASN A 200 -9.31 15.92 15.68
CA ASN A 200 -10.60 16.56 15.59
C ASN A 200 -11.76 15.63 15.19
N ALA A 201 -11.47 14.45 14.66
CA ALA A 201 -12.49 13.48 14.27
C ALA A 201 -13.14 12.82 15.49
N ASP A 202 -14.41 12.48 15.37
CA ASP A 202 -15.11 11.68 16.38
C ASP A 202 -14.57 10.25 16.39
N LEU A 203 -14.50 9.64 17.59
CA LEU A 203 -14.02 8.28 17.74
C LEU A 203 -14.86 7.29 16.90
N ASP A 204 -16.17 7.47 16.84
CA ASP A 204 -17.06 6.62 16.07
C ASP A 204 -16.85 6.74 14.56
N ASP A 205 -16.43 7.91 14.05
CA ASP A 205 -16.02 8.11 12.67
C ASP A 205 -14.75 7.33 12.36
N LEU A 206 -13.75 7.45 13.23
CA LEU A 206 -12.47 6.75 13.08
C LEU A 206 -12.62 5.22 13.17
N LYS A 207 -13.48 4.73 14.06
CA LYS A 207 -13.83 3.30 14.15
C LYS A 207 -14.52 2.82 12.88
N LEU A 208 -15.48 3.59 12.38
CA LEU A 208 -16.19 3.25 11.14
C LEU A 208 -15.20 3.17 9.96
N TRP A 209 -14.32 4.16 9.84
CA TRP A 209 -13.28 4.19 8.82
C TRP A 209 -12.37 2.95 8.91
N ALA A 210 -11.83 2.66 10.08
CA ALA A 210 -10.95 1.52 10.29
C ALA A 210 -11.66 0.18 10.02
N ARG A 211 -12.90 0.02 10.50
CA ARG A 211 -13.75 -1.16 10.28
C ARG A 211 -14.00 -1.42 8.79
N VAL A 212 -14.38 -0.38 8.05
CA VAL A 212 -14.65 -0.54 6.61
C VAL A 212 -13.39 -1.00 5.88
N HIS A 213 -12.22 -0.44 6.18
CA HIS A 213 -10.96 -0.88 5.57
C HIS A 213 -10.61 -2.34 5.91
N VAL A 214 -10.86 -2.80 7.14
CA VAL A 214 -10.69 -4.22 7.53
C VAL A 214 -11.60 -5.15 6.72
N ILE A 215 -12.80 -4.69 6.34
CA ILE A 215 -13.75 -5.48 5.56
C ILE A 215 -13.41 -5.47 4.07
N ILE A 216 -13.14 -4.30 3.50
CA ILE A 216 -12.95 -4.16 2.05
C ILE A 216 -11.55 -4.61 1.60
N GLY A 217 -10.52 -4.44 2.41
CA GLY A 217 -9.15 -4.84 2.08
C GLY A 217 -9.05 -6.30 1.64
N PRO A 218 -9.44 -7.27 2.45
CA PRO A 218 -9.40 -8.67 2.10
C PRO A 218 -10.61 -9.18 1.29
N ALA A 219 -11.55 -8.33 0.87
CA ALA A 219 -12.83 -8.74 0.29
C ALA A 219 -12.70 -9.73 -0.89
N SER A 220 -11.66 -9.60 -1.72
CA SER A 220 -11.38 -10.52 -2.83
C SER A 220 -10.98 -11.95 -2.38
N LEU A 221 -10.61 -12.13 -1.12
CA LEU A 221 -10.23 -13.39 -0.50
C LEU A 221 -11.34 -14.04 0.32
N LEU A 222 -12.40 -13.28 0.60
CA LEU A 222 -13.54 -13.73 1.40
C LEU A 222 -14.54 -14.58 0.59
N SER A 223 -15.74 -14.75 1.10
CA SER A 223 -16.81 -15.51 0.41
C SER A 223 -17.22 -14.83 -0.89
N HIS A 224 -17.93 -15.58 -1.74
CA HIS A 224 -18.32 -15.14 -3.09
C HIS A 224 -19.00 -13.76 -3.10
N ASP A 225 -19.87 -13.48 -2.15
CA ASP A 225 -20.67 -12.25 -2.13
C ASP A 225 -19.80 -11.00 -1.86
N TYR A 226 -18.78 -11.12 -0.99
CA TYR A 226 -17.78 -10.07 -0.74
C TYR A 226 -16.91 -9.85 -1.98
N ASP A 227 -16.37 -10.93 -2.55
CA ASP A 227 -15.54 -10.90 -3.75
C ASP A 227 -16.32 -10.32 -4.96
N ALA A 228 -17.59 -10.70 -5.12
CA ALA A 228 -18.44 -10.17 -6.18
C ALA A 228 -18.72 -8.66 -5.99
N ALA A 229 -19.03 -8.20 -4.77
CA ALA A 229 -19.23 -6.79 -4.49
C ALA A 229 -17.96 -5.97 -4.75
N ASN A 230 -16.80 -6.50 -4.35
CA ASN A 230 -15.49 -5.88 -4.59
C ASN A 230 -15.20 -5.78 -6.11
N PHE A 231 -15.42 -6.86 -6.86
CA PHE A 231 -15.21 -6.85 -8.31
C PHE A 231 -16.18 -5.93 -9.05
N ASP A 232 -17.45 -5.86 -8.62
CA ASP A 232 -18.45 -4.99 -9.24
C ASP A 232 -18.03 -3.52 -9.19
N PHE A 233 -17.32 -3.10 -8.16
CA PHE A 233 -16.79 -1.74 -8.06
C PHE A 233 -15.39 -1.63 -8.65
N TYR A 234 -14.35 -2.22 -8.02
CA TYR A 234 -12.95 -2.03 -8.44
C TYR A 234 -12.63 -2.61 -9.83
N GLY A 235 -13.29 -3.72 -10.19
CA GLY A 235 -13.14 -4.34 -11.50
C GLY A 235 -13.96 -3.62 -12.56
N LYS A 236 -15.28 -3.53 -12.38
CA LYS A 236 -16.17 -3.03 -13.43
C LYS A 236 -16.19 -1.51 -13.49
N VAL A 237 -16.44 -0.82 -12.38
CA VAL A 237 -16.62 0.64 -12.37
C VAL A 237 -15.28 1.36 -12.54
N LEU A 238 -14.28 1.02 -11.73
CA LEU A 238 -12.99 1.71 -11.78
C LEU A 238 -12.10 1.27 -12.94
N SER A 239 -11.99 -0.04 -13.17
CA SER A 239 -11.04 -0.58 -14.16
C SER A 239 -11.67 -0.91 -15.52
N GLY A 240 -13.00 -0.79 -15.68
CA GLY A 240 -13.69 -1.11 -16.92
C GLY A 240 -13.65 -2.60 -17.31
N THR A 241 -13.30 -3.48 -16.39
CA THR A 241 -13.19 -4.93 -16.62
C THR A 241 -14.59 -5.54 -16.63
N THR A 242 -15.01 -6.09 -17.75
CA THR A 242 -16.39 -6.60 -17.92
C THR A 242 -16.64 -7.94 -17.24
N GLN A 243 -15.61 -8.77 -17.08
CA GLN A 243 -15.72 -10.12 -16.53
C GLN A 243 -14.55 -10.44 -15.59
N GLN A 244 -14.88 -10.97 -14.41
CA GLN A 244 -13.88 -11.44 -13.47
C GLN A 244 -13.13 -12.67 -14.02
N ARG A 245 -11.84 -12.73 -13.80
CA ARG A 245 -11.02 -13.91 -14.18
C ARG A 245 -11.49 -15.15 -13.42
N ASP A 246 -11.37 -16.30 -14.04
CA ASP A 246 -11.66 -17.60 -13.41
C ASP A 246 -10.98 -17.74 -12.05
N ARG A 247 -11.66 -18.33 -11.08
CA ARG A 247 -11.17 -18.49 -9.70
C ARG A 247 -9.78 -19.15 -9.63
N TRP A 248 -9.54 -20.18 -10.45
CA TRP A 248 -8.23 -20.84 -10.47
C TRP A 248 -7.10 -19.90 -10.93
N ARG A 249 -7.36 -19.00 -11.89
CA ARG A 249 -6.38 -17.99 -12.34
C ARG A 249 -6.08 -16.96 -11.24
N ARG A 250 -7.10 -16.56 -10.49
CA ARG A 250 -6.94 -15.67 -9.33
C ARG A 250 -6.15 -16.36 -8.21
N GLY A 251 -6.43 -17.66 -7.96
CA GLY A 251 -5.65 -18.48 -7.03
C GLY A 251 -4.18 -18.58 -7.41
N VAL A 252 -3.87 -18.77 -8.72
CA VAL A 252 -2.47 -18.74 -9.20
C VAL A 252 -1.84 -17.37 -8.98
N SER A 253 -2.57 -16.27 -9.24
CA SER A 253 -2.06 -14.91 -8.98
C SER A 253 -1.77 -14.69 -7.51
N LEU A 254 -2.63 -15.16 -6.60
CA LEU A 254 -2.43 -15.09 -5.15
C LEU A 254 -1.16 -15.86 -4.73
N VAL A 255 -1.02 -17.11 -5.20
CA VAL A 255 0.18 -17.92 -4.90
C VAL A 255 1.45 -17.23 -5.40
N ASN A 256 1.42 -16.66 -6.62
CA ASN A 256 2.55 -15.90 -7.14
C ASN A 256 2.83 -14.62 -6.35
N GLY A 257 1.82 -13.96 -5.79
CA GLY A 257 2.01 -12.80 -4.92
C GLY A 257 2.67 -13.15 -3.58
N VAL A 258 2.29 -14.29 -3.00
CA VAL A 258 2.75 -14.70 -1.65
C VAL A 258 4.04 -15.52 -1.70
N CYS A 259 4.18 -16.42 -2.68
CA CYS A 259 5.27 -17.38 -2.80
C CYS A 259 5.96 -17.31 -4.17
N GLY A 260 6.00 -16.14 -4.80
CA GLY A 260 6.48 -15.97 -6.18
C GLY A 260 7.90 -16.46 -6.41
N GLU A 261 8.80 -16.23 -5.46
CA GLU A 261 10.20 -16.69 -5.53
C GLU A 261 10.30 -18.23 -5.54
N ASP A 262 9.51 -18.91 -4.71
CA ASP A 262 9.51 -20.38 -4.67
C ASP A 262 8.88 -20.98 -5.92
N VAL A 263 7.78 -20.40 -6.41
CA VAL A 263 7.15 -20.77 -7.69
C VAL A 263 8.11 -20.50 -8.84
N GLY A 264 8.80 -19.35 -8.84
CA GLY A 264 9.82 -18.99 -9.81
C GLY A 264 10.97 -19.99 -9.87
N ARG A 265 11.45 -20.45 -8.71
CA ARG A 265 12.49 -21.47 -8.62
C ARG A 265 12.07 -22.79 -9.28
N GLU A 266 10.83 -23.24 -9.07
CA GLU A 266 10.30 -24.46 -9.73
C GLU A 266 10.03 -24.23 -11.23
N TYR A 267 9.59 -23.03 -11.62
CA TYR A 267 9.41 -22.65 -13.02
C TYR A 267 10.74 -22.68 -13.79
N VAL A 268 11.79 -22.07 -13.23
CA VAL A 268 13.14 -22.03 -13.83
C VAL A 268 13.67 -23.42 -14.10
N LYS A 269 13.58 -24.37 -13.15
CA LYS A 269 14.03 -25.74 -13.34
C LYS A 269 13.41 -26.43 -14.56
N ARG A 270 12.19 -26.04 -14.95
CA ARG A 270 11.42 -26.69 -16.02
C ARG A 270 11.43 -25.92 -17.34
N HIS A 271 11.47 -24.61 -17.27
CA HIS A 271 11.16 -23.74 -18.42
C HIS A 271 12.23 -22.71 -18.75
N PHE A 272 13.24 -22.50 -17.91
CA PHE A 272 14.30 -21.52 -18.16
C PHE A 272 15.69 -22.13 -18.00
N PRO A 273 16.16 -22.94 -18.99
CA PRO A 273 17.45 -23.60 -18.95
C PRO A 273 18.61 -22.58 -19.02
N GLU A 274 19.78 -22.99 -18.56
CA GLU A 274 21.00 -22.17 -18.54
C GLU A 274 21.32 -21.54 -19.92
N SER A 275 21.09 -22.28 -21.00
CA SER A 275 21.25 -21.78 -22.38
C SER A 275 20.36 -20.58 -22.69
N SER A 276 19.16 -20.50 -22.13
CA SER A 276 18.28 -19.34 -22.27
C SER A 276 18.80 -18.13 -21.48
N LYS A 277 19.31 -18.37 -20.26
CA LYS A 277 19.97 -17.32 -19.44
C LYS A 277 21.17 -16.74 -20.17
N GLN A 278 22.03 -17.58 -20.74
CA GLN A 278 23.19 -17.14 -21.50
C GLN A 278 22.81 -16.30 -22.73
N ARG A 279 21.81 -16.74 -23.51
CA ARG A 279 21.31 -15.99 -24.68
C ARG A 279 20.72 -14.63 -24.29
N MET A 280 19.97 -14.58 -23.19
CA MET A 280 19.45 -13.32 -22.67
C MET A 280 20.58 -12.42 -22.14
N GLY A 281 21.59 -12.96 -21.47
CA GLY A 281 22.79 -12.21 -21.07
C GLY A 281 23.52 -11.60 -22.27
N GLN A 282 23.67 -12.36 -23.37
CA GLN A 282 24.26 -11.86 -24.61
C GLN A 282 23.40 -10.73 -25.23
N LEU A 283 22.06 -10.89 -25.25
CA LEU A 283 21.15 -9.85 -25.76
C LEU A 283 21.30 -8.54 -24.94
N VAL A 284 21.30 -8.63 -23.61
CA VAL A 284 21.48 -7.48 -22.72
C VAL A 284 22.87 -6.85 -22.92
N GLY A 285 23.92 -7.67 -23.05
CA GLY A 285 25.26 -7.18 -23.39
C GLY A 285 25.29 -6.38 -24.68
N ASN A 286 24.67 -6.89 -25.74
CA ASN A 286 24.54 -6.18 -27.02
C ASN A 286 23.76 -4.86 -26.88
N LEU A 287 22.71 -4.81 -26.05
CA LEU A 287 21.99 -3.57 -25.76
C LEU A 287 22.88 -2.54 -25.04
N ILE A 288 23.64 -2.97 -24.05
CA ILE A 288 24.59 -2.09 -23.33
C ILE A 288 25.63 -1.52 -24.30
N ASP A 289 26.15 -2.35 -25.22
CA ASP A 289 27.10 -1.90 -26.24
C ASP A 289 26.44 -0.91 -27.22
N ALA A 290 25.22 -1.15 -27.65
CA ALA A 290 24.48 -0.23 -28.49
C ALA A 290 24.22 1.12 -27.81
N TYR A 291 23.86 1.12 -26.51
CA TYR A 291 23.75 2.35 -25.72
C TYR A 291 25.06 3.09 -25.59
N ARG A 292 26.18 2.39 -25.39
CA ARG A 292 27.51 2.99 -25.36
C ARG A 292 27.82 3.74 -26.66
N VAL A 293 27.55 3.11 -27.80
CA VAL A 293 27.74 3.72 -29.12
C VAL A 293 26.83 4.94 -29.29
N SER A 294 25.53 4.81 -28.92
CA SER A 294 24.56 5.90 -29.04
C SER A 294 24.93 7.11 -28.18
N ILE A 295 25.34 6.91 -26.92
CA ILE A 295 25.76 7.97 -26.02
C ILE A 295 27.02 8.65 -26.55
N THR A 296 28.01 7.87 -27.00
CA THR A 296 29.30 8.40 -27.52
C THR A 296 29.06 9.28 -28.74
N ASN A 297 28.18 8.87 -29.66
CA ASN A 297 27.92 9.57 -30.92
C ASN A 297 26.79 10.62 -30.82
N SER A 298 26.22 10.85 -29.64
CA SER A 298 25.19 11.87 -29.47
C SER A 298 25.70 13.26 -29.79
N ASP A 299 24.97 14.01 -30.60
CA ASP A 299 25.33 15.38 -30.99
C ASP A 299 24.67 16.45 -30.09
N TRP A 300 23.69 16.05 -29.26
CA TRP A 300 22.98 16.95 -28.34
C TRP A 300 23.48 16.87 -26.89
N LEU A 301 24.27 15.85 -26.52
CA LEU A 301 24.90 15.74 -25.22
C LEU A 301 26.28 16.43 -25.20
N GLY A 302 26.49 17.29 -24.18
CA GLY A 302 27.84 17.83 -23.90
C GLY A 302 28.80 16.74 -23.39
N GLU A 303 30.10 16.96 -23.54
CA GLU A 303 31.16 15.98 -23.20
C GLU A 303 31.10 15.52 -21.72
N GLU A 304 30.85 16.46 -20.79
CA GLU A 304 30.68 16.12 -19.37
C GLU A 304 29.47 15.18 -19.14
N THR A 305 28.35 15.47 -19.80
CA THR A 305 27.11 14.64 -19.69
C THR A 305 27.33 13.26 -20.31
N LYS A 306 28.04 13.18 -21.45
CA LYS A 306 28.44 11.89 -22.05
C LYS A 306 29.27 11.05 -21.08
N ALA A 307 30.28 11.67 -20.47
CA ALA A 307 31.14 10.97 -19.51
C ALA A 307 30.33 10.39 -18.33
N LYS A 308 29.44 11.19 -17.73
CA LYS A 308 28.57 10.75 -16.66
C LYS A 308 27.58 9.66 -17.10
N ALA A 309 27.04 9.77 -18.31
CA ALA A 309 26.12 8.77 -18.86
C ALA A 309 26.84 7.43 -19.12
N LEU A 310 28.09 7.47 -19.64
CA LEU A 310 28.90 6.27 -19.84
C LEU A 310 29.32 5.64 -18.51
N GLU A 311 29.66 6.46 -17.51
CA GLU A 311 29.96 5.99 -16.15
C GLU A 311 28.71 5.27 -15.57
N LYS A 312 27.50 5.88 -15.67
CA LYS A 312 26.27 5.24 -15.24
C LYS A 312 26.01 3.92 -15.98
N LEU A 313 26.21 3.89 -17.30
CA LEU A 313 26.05 2.67 -18.10
C LEU A 313 27.00 1.56 -17.65
N SER A 314 28.23 1.89 -17.23
CA SER A 314 29.22 0.91 -16.76
C SER A 314 28.85 0.26 -15.43
N LYS A 315 27.95 0.88 -14.65
CA LYS A 315 27.47 0.40 -13.35
C LYS A 315 26.21 -0.47 -13.43
N PHE A 316 25.67 -0.71 -14.64
CA PHE A 316 24.52 -1.59 -14.81
C PHE A 316 24.88 -3.03 -14.47
N THR A 317 24.11 -3.62 -13.59
CA THR A 317 24.20 -5.05 -13.26
C THR A 317 22.97 -5.77 -13.80
N PRO A 318 23.09 -6.58 -14.87
CA PRO A 318 21.96 -7.33 -15.41
C PRO A 318 21.48 -8.40 -14.43
N MET A 319 20.18 -8.43 -14.16
CA MET A 319 19.51 -9.47 -13.38
C MET A 319 18.56 -10.23 -14.32
N ILE A 320 18.89 -11.49 -14.64
CA ILE A 320 18.16 -12.28 -15.65
C ILE A 320 17.82 -13.64 -15.10
N GLY A 321 16.51 -13.87 -14.97
CA GLY A 321 15.90 -15.15 -14.63
C GLY A 321 16.04 -15.51 -13.16
N TYR A 322 17.22 -15.73 -12.69
CA TYR A 322 17.49 -16.16 -11.31
C TYR A 322 18.94 -15.84 -10.91
#